data_61a2794fe74d3898d50f3a5737281345
#
_entry.id   61a2794fe74d3898d50f3a5737281345
#
_cell.length_a   1.000
_cell.length_b   1.000
_cell.length_c   1.000
_cell.angle_alpha   90.00
_cell.angle_beta   90.00
_cell.angle_gamma   90.00
#
_symmetry.space_group_name_H-M   'P 1'
#
loop_
_entity.id
_entity.type
_entity.pdbx_description
1 polymer ?
#
loop_
_entity_poly.entity_id
_entity_poly.type
_entity_poly.pdbx_seq_one_letter_code
_entity_poly.pdbx_strand_id
1 'polypeptide(L)'
;MNALSALVHDGSPPAVCIYLDSCDDGSRATLRGIERNYPLSLFVRESRSANKPNAGSARRAALTMAIDLLAGRDGLLFTTDADSVPRWNWLQAGREALSQADIVAGRIIRAEGGHDAMQSRVERYYDGLYRYRRFLDPVPWESDDCHHFGGGANLAVRASTYRAIGGFKVLPVGEDATLLDDAARAGFRVRRDPAMSVVTSSRRDGRTEGGLAGCLRRFDAGSQPFVGDPRASAWQWRNQALARLAFSAIDDETVRSSLAERIGLTADHVLGVARDCPNAEAFAMCVVPKSPVFADDLSLTDAERILGVLIAGERGVAA
;
A
#
# COMPACT_ATOMS: atom_id res chain seq x y z
N MET A 1 -13.97 14.87 -9.33
CA MET A 1 -14.80 15.77 -8.47
C MET A 1 -16.22 15.21 -8.26
N ASN A 2 -17.01 14.89 -9.30
CA ASN A 2 -18.37 14.36 -9.12
C ASN A 2 -18.44 13.09 -8.25
N ALA A 3 -17.47 12.18 -8.36
CA ALA A 3 -17.42 10.99 -7.53
C ALA A 3 -17.24 11.30 -6.04
N LEU A 4 -16.42 12.31 -5.70
CA LEU A 4 -16.21 12.69 -4.30
C LEU A 4 -17.47 13.35 -3.70
N SER A 5 -18.23 14.11 -4.48
CA SER A 5 -19.49 14.72 -4.01
C SER A 5 -20.62 13.72 -3.82
N ALA A 6 -20.51 12.53 -4.44
CA ALA A 6 -21.49 11.44 -4.34
C ALA A 6 -21.15 10.41 -3.24
N LEU A 7 -20.08 10.61 -2.48
CA LEU A 7 -19.70 9.69 -1.41
C LEU A 7 -20.69 9.75 -0.24
N VAL A 8 -21.10 8.58 0.21
CA VAL A 8 -21.88 8.47 1.45
C VAL A 8 -20.97 8.71 2.66
N HIS A 9 -21.42 9.55 3.58
CA HIS A 9 -20.73 9.82 4.83
C HIS A 9 -21.74 9.96 5.97
N ASP A 10 -21.34 9.51 7.15
CA ASP A 10 -22.10 9.64 8.40
C ASP A 10 -21.56 10.85 9.18
N GLY A 11 -22.41 11.77 9.54
CA GLY A 11 -22.04 12.94 10.31
C GLY A 11 -21.45 14.09 9.46
N SER A 12 -20.34 14.69 9.92
CA SER A 12 -19.74 15.85 9.26
C SER A 12 -19.24 15.53 7.86
N PRO A 13 -19.55 16.35 6.85
CA PRO A 13 -19.02 16.18 5.50
C PRO A 13 -17.48 16.18 5.48
N PRO A 14 -16.85 15.37 4.63
CA PRO A 14 -15.40 15.37 4.50
C PRO A 14 -14.90 16.67 3.86
N ALA A 15 -13.72 17.11 4.26
CA ALA A 15 -12.99 18.17 3.57
C ALA A 15 -12.16 17.56 2.42
N VAL A 16 -12.14 18.24 1.28
CA VAL A 16 -11.39 17.85 0.09
C VAL A 16 -10.17 18.75 -0.07
N CYS A 17 -8.97 18.20 0.09
CA CYS A 17 -7.71 18.91 -0.08
C CYS A 17 -7.09 18.57 -1.44
N ILE A 18 -6.89 19.55 -2.30
CA ILE A 18 -6.28 19.36 -3.61
C ILE A 18 -4.98 20.16 -3.68
N TYR A 19 -3.91 19.48 -4.04
CA TYR A 19 -2.63 20.10 -4.31
C TYR A 19 -2.31 20.02 -5.80
N LEU A 20 -2.14 21.18 -6.42
CA LEU A 20 -1.76 21.32 -7.83
C LEU A 20 -0.24 21.46 -7.91
N ASP A 21 0.44 20.38 -8.32
CA ASP A 21 1.89 20.35 -8.49
C ASP A 21 2.25 20.65 -9.94
N SER A 22 2.60 21.91 -10.21
CA SER A 22 3.05 22.38 -11.55
C SER A 22 2.09 22.00 -12.68
N CYS A 23 0.77 22.13 -12.42
CA CYS A 23 -0.26 21.81 -13.42
C CYS A 23 -0.37 22.93 -14.47
N ASP A 24 -0.31 22.56 -15.75
CA ASP A 24 -0.47 23.41 -16.93
C ASP A 24 -1.67 23.01 -17.85
N ASP A 25 -2.46 22.01 -17.40
CA ASP A 25 -3.52 21.32 -18.13
C ASP A 25 -4.95 21.92 -17.90
N GLY A 26 -5.03 23.13 -17.39
CA GLY A 26 -6.33 23.75 -17.09
C GLY A 26 -7.00 23.27 -15.78
N SER A 27 -6.38 22.38 -15.00
CA SER A 27 -6.91 21.88 -13.71
C SER A 27 -7.32 23.04 -12.78
N ARG A 28 -6.51 24.11 -12.71
CA ARG A 28 -6.81 25.28 -11.87
C ARG A 28 -8.10 26.01 -12.30
N ALA A 29 -8.29 26.20 -13.61
CA ALA A 29 -9.48 26.85 -14.14
C ALA A 29 -10.73 26.01 -13.86
N THR A 30 -10.63 24.72 -14.05
CA THR A 30 -11.69 23.74 -13.73
C THR A 30 -12.10 23.82 -12.26
N LEU A 31 -11.13 23.81 -11.34
CA LEU A 31 -11.42 23.88 -9.90
C LEU A 31 -12.09 25.20 -9.51
N ARG A 32 -11.61 26.34 -10.02
CA ARG A 32 -12.26 27.67 -9.79
C ARG A 32 -13.71 27.71 -10.27
N GLY A 33 -14.01 27.02 -11.38
CA GLY A 33 -15.38 26.97 -11.93
C GLY A 33 -16.37 26.21 -11.04
N ILE A 34 -15.88 25.22 -10.26
CA ILE A 34 -16.75 24.40 -9.40
C ILE A 34 -16.72 24.81 -7.92
N GLU A 35 -15.68 25.49 -7.47
CA GLU A 35 -15.42 25.78 -6.05
C GLU A 35 -16.61 26.38 -5.31
N ARG A 36 -17.29 27.38 -5.93
CA ARG A 36 -18.42 28.08 -5.31
C ARG A 36 -19.66 27.23 -5.08
N ASN A 37 -19.85 26.19 -5.91
CA ASN A 37 -21.06 25.38 -5.92
C ASN A 37 -20.76 23.91 -5.51
N TYR A 38 -19.53 23.63 -5.10
CA TYR A 38 -19.15 22.29 -4.70
C TYR A 38 -19.76 21.93 -3.32
N PRO A 39 -20.43 20.78 -3.18
CA PRO A 39 -21.18 20.48 -1.95
C PRO A 39 -20.31 20.17 -0.74
N LEU A 40 -19.01 19.94 -0.93
CA LEU A 40 -18.05 19.68 0.14
C LEU A 40 -17.08 20.86 0.29
N SER A 41 -16.51 21.03 1.48
CA SER A 41 -15.47 22.03 1.70
C SER A 41 -14.23 21.69 0.87
N LEU A 42 -13.89 22.58 -0.06
CA LEU A 42 -12.77 22.42 -1.00
C LEU A 42 -11.62 23.34 -0.62
N PHE A 43 -10.45 22.76 -0.41
CA PHE A 43 -9.20 23.46 -0.11
C PHE A 43 -8.21 23.19 -1.22
N VAL A 44 -7.79 24.24 -1.92
CA VAL A 44 -6.88 24.12 -3.07
C VAL A 44 -5.60 24.90 -2.78
N ARG A 45 -4.46 24.23 -2.93
CA ARG A 45 -3.13 24.85 -2.90
C ARG A 45 -2.39 24.53 -4.18
N GLU A 46 -1.64 25.48 -4.68
CA GLU A 46 -0.82 25.31 -5.89
C GLU A 46 0.64 25.61 -5.57
N SER A 47 1.52 24.86 -6.19
CA SER A 47 2.93 25.19 -6.27
C SER A 47 3.42 25.06 -7.71
N ARG A 48 4.26 26.00 -8.12
CA ARG A 48 5.08 25.91 -9.33
C ARG A 48 6.51 25.68 -8.90
N SER A 49 6.87 24.41 -8.74
CA SER A 49 8.24 24.05 -8.43
C SER A 49 9.11 24.15 -9.70
N ALA A 50 10.33 24.65 -9.56
CA ALA A 50 11.35 24.53 -10.60
C ALA A 50 11.82 23.07 -10.79
N ASN A 51 11.51 22.19 -9.83
CA ASN A 51 11.81 20.77 -9.89
C ASN A 51 10.75 20.00 -10.68
N LYS A 52 11.12 18.84 -11.22
CA LYS A 52 10.16 17.92 -11.86
C LYS A 52 9.02 17.56 -10.88
N PRO A 53 7.76 17.48 -11.36
CA PRO A 53 6.64 17.02 -10.56
C PRO A 53 6.94 15.67 -9.89
N ASN A 54 6.55 15.54 -8.61
CA ASN A 54 6.85 14.36 -7.80
C ASN A 54 5.60 13.94 -7.01
N ALA A 55 5.11 12.71 -7.26
CA ALA A 55 3.89 12.21 -6.65
C ALA A 55 3.96 12.18 -5.11
N GLY A 56 5.08 11.76 -4.55
CA GLY A 56 5.29 11.73 -3.09
C GLY A 56 5.25 13.14 -2.48
N SER A 57 5.87 14.12 -3.15
CA SER A 57 5.82 15.52 -2.73
C SER A 57 4.40 16.07 -2.76
N ALA A 58 3.68 15.84 -3.85
CA ALA A 58 2.31 16.31 -4.02
C ALA A 58 1.35 15.69 -3.00
N ARG A 59 1.42 14.36 -2.77
CA ARG A 59 0.63 13.66 -1.75
C ARG A 59 0.96 14.15 -0.35
N ARG A 60 2.25 14.32 -0.03
CA ARG A 60 2.68 14.89 1.25
C ARG A 60 2.08 16.27 1.48
N ALA A 61 2.15 17.16 0.47
CA ALA A 61 1.60 18.50 0.57
C ALA A 61 0.07 18.50 0.76
N ALA A 62 -0.66 17.65 0.02
CA ALA A 62 -2.11 17.53 0.16
C ALA A 62 -2.51 17.02 1.55
N LEU A 63 -1.81 16.00 2.08
CA LEU A 63 -2.08 15.49 3.44
C LEU A 63 -1.64 16.47 4.53
N THR A 64 -0.58 17.26 4.32
CA THR A 64 -0.24 18.35 5.25
C THR A 64 -1.38 19.34 5.36
N MET A 65 -2.01 19.75 4.25
CA MET A 65 -3.20 20.61 4.28
C MET A 65 -4.34 19.98 5.09
N ALA A 66 -4.59 18.67 4.90
CA ALA A 66 -5.63 17.95 5.63
C ALA A 66 -5.33 17.88 7.14
N ILE A 67 -4.07 17.67 7.51
CA ILE A 67 -3.61 17.67 8.91
C ILE A 67 -3.76 19.04 9.55
N ASP A 68 -3.45 20.12 8.84
CA ASP A 68 -3.62 21.50 9.32
C ASP A 68 -5.10 21.77 9.66
N LEU A 69 -6.03 21.29 8.83
CA LEU A 69 -7.47 21.41 9.07
C LEU A 69 -7.96 20.65 10.30
N LEU A 70 -7.26 19.60 10.71
CA LEU A 70 -7.58 18.88 11.95
C LEU A 70 -7.24 19.67 13.21
N ALA A 71 -6.44 20.74 13.11
CA ALA A 71 -6.09 21.65 14.21
C ALA A 71 -5.61 20.90 15.47
N GLY A 72 -4.71 19.94 15.32
CA GLY A 72 -4.16 19.12 16.39
C GLY A 72 -5.01 17.92 16.81
N ARG A 73 -6.26 17.82 16.37
CA ARG A 73 -7.12 16.66 16.62
C ARG A 73 -6.64 15.45 15.83
N ASP A 74 -7.02 14.26 16.24
CA ASP A 74 -6.91 13.07 15.39
C ASP A 74 -8.07 13.04 14.38
N GLY A 75 -7.88 12.30 13.30
CA GLY A 75 -8.85 12.18 12.23
C GLY A 75 -8.43 11.13 11.22
N LEU A 76 -9.27 10.93 10.22
CA LEU A 76 -9.01 9.97 9.16
C LEU A 76 -8.61 10.70 7.89
N LEU A 77 -7.51 10.31 7.30
CA LEU A 77 -6.97 10.84 6.06
C LEU A 77 -7.17 9.81 4.96
N PHE A 78 -7.72 10.23 3.84
CA PHE A 78 -7.93 9.40 2.66
C PHE A 78 -7.18 9.98 1.48
N THR A 79 -6.58 9.15 0.63
CA THR A 79 -5.94 9.59 -0.60
C THR A 79 -6.56 8.93 -1.82
N THR A 80 -6.73 9.73 -2.88
CA THR A 80 -7.10 9.22 -4.21
C THR A 80 -6.42 10.08 -5.29
N ASP A 81 -6.18 9.49 -6.44
CA ASP A 81 -5.58 10.21 -7.57
C ASP A 81 -6.66 10.98 -8.35
N ALA A 82 -6.25 12.03 -9.05
CA ALA A 82 -7.17 12.91 -9.80
C ALA A 82 -7.91 12.18 -10.94
N ASP A 83 -7.37 11.06 -11.42
CA ASP A 83 -7.95 10.20 -12.46
C ASP A 83 -8.57 8.92 -11.89
N SER A 84 -8.80 8.88 -10.59
CA SER A 84 -9.44 7.77 -9.89
C SER A 84 -10.84 8.16 -9.41
N VAL A 85 -11.75 7.19 -9.47
CA VAL A 85 -13.16 7.33 -9.11
C VAL A 85 -13.45 6.42 -7.93
N PRO A 86 -13.54 6.94 -6.69
CA PRO A 86 -13.94 6.17 -5.53
C PRO A 86 -15.36 5.62 -5.67
N ARG A 87 -15.61 4.41 -5.15
CA ARG A 87 -16.95 3.84 -5.02
C ARG A 87 -17.76 4.64 -4.01
N TRP A 88 -19.08 4.64 -4.14
CA TRP A 88 -20.01 5.42 -3.29
C TRP A 88 -19.84 5.18 -1.78
N ASN A 89 -19.45 3.98 -1.37
CA ASN A 89 -19.24 3.58 0.03
C ASN A 89 -17.78 3.70 0.49
N TRP A 90 -16.91 4.34 -0.27
CA TRP A 90 -15.45 4.36 -0.06
C TRP A 90 -15.04 4.87 1.33
N LEU A 91 -15.65 5.96 1.81
CA LEU A 91 -15.38 6.51 3.13
C LEU A 91 -15.84 5.57 4.24
N GLN A 92 -17.02 4.98 4.11
CA GLN A 92 -17.55 4.02 5.08
C GLN A 92 -16.66 2.79 5.17
N ALA A 93 -16.34 2.16 4.02
CA ALA A 93 -15.47 0.98 3.98
C ALA A 93 -14.09 1.26 4.57
N GLY A 94 -13.48 2.43 4.27
CA GLY A 94 -12.21 2.81 4.85
C GLY A 94 -12.28 3.05 6.36
N ARG A 95 -13.36 3.63 6.88
CA ARG A 95 -13.60 3.80 8.34
C ARG A 95 -13.76 2.45 9.04
N GLU A 96 -14.53 1.54 8.48
CA GLU A 96 -14.71 0.18 9.01
C GLU A 96 -13.37 -0.57 9.04
N ALA A 97 -12.59 -0.53 7.96
CA ALA A 97 -11.27 -1.13 7.91
C ALA A 97 -10.28 -0.51 8.93
N LEU A 98 -10.33 0.83 9.12
CA LEU A 98 -9.53 1.54 10.13
C LEU A 98 -9.98 1.28 11.58
N SER A 99 -11.12 0.64 11.81
CA SER A 99 -11.47 0.16 13.17
C SER A 99 -10.61 -1.03 13.59
N GLN A 100 -10.06 -1.76 12.63
CA GLN A 100 -9.22 -2.95 12.86
C GLN A 100 -7.73 -2.72 12.61
N ALA A 101 -7.37 -1.64 11.88
CA ALA A 101 -6.01 -1.33 11.47
C ALA A 101 -5.70 0.16 11.64
N ASP A 102 -4.45 0.52 11.46
CA ASP A 102 -3.96 1.90 11.62
C ASP A 102 -3.76 2.59 10.27
N ILE A 103 -3.52 1.79 9.22
CA ILE A 103 -3.45 2.20 7.81
C ILE A 103 -4.07 1.12 6.92
N VAL A 104 -4.81 1.53 5.90
CA VAL A 104 -5.53 0.66 4.97
C VAL A 104 -5.13 0.99 3.54
N ALA A 105 -4.79 -0.04 2.78
CA ALA A 105 -4.67 0.02 1.34
C ALA A 105 -5.93 -0.61 0.71
N GLY A 106 -6.65 0.16 -0.08
CA GLY A 106 -7.85 -0.31 -0.78
C GLY A 106 -7.54 -0.89 -2.17
N ARG A 107 -8.49 -1.63 -2.72
CA ARG A 107 -8.37 -2.22 -4.05
C ARG A 107 -8.43 -1.14 -5.14
N ILE A 108 -7.53 -1.24 -6.10
CA ILE A 108 -7.51 -0.39 -7.29
C ILE A 108 -7.99 -1.23 -8.47
N ILE A 109 -9.05 -0.77 -9.13
CA ILE A 109 -9.64 -1.42 -10.31
C ILE A 109 -9.33 -0.55 -11.52
N ARG A 110 -8.82 -1.13 -12.59
CA ARG A 110 -8.62 -0.37 -13.83
C ARG A 110 -9.94 -0.21 -14.59
N ALA A 111 -10.18 1.00 -15.11
CA ALA A 111 -11.34 1.26 -15.96
C ALA A 111 -11.33 0.36 -17.19
N GLU A 112 -12.50 -0.12 -17.60
CA GLU A 112 -12.66 -0.90 -18.83
C GLU A 112 -12.32 -0.05 -20.05
N GLY A 113 -11.73 -0.63 -21.09
CA GLY A 113 -11.48 0.03 -22.38
C GLY A 113 -10.09 -0.18 -23.00
N GLY A 114 -9.22 -1.02 -22.41
CA GLY A 114 -7.92 -1.36 -22.98
C GLY A 114 -7.68 -2.87 -23.03
N HIS A 115 -6.93 -3.34 -24.05
CA HIS A 115 -6.42 -4.71 -24.09
C HIS A 115 -5.24 -4.90 -23.14
N ASP A 116 -5.53 -4.83 -21.85
CA ASP A 116 -4.51 -4.90 -20.79
C ASP A 116 -4.35 -6.34 -20.24
N ALA A 117 -4.39 -7.33 -21.13
CA ALA A 117 -4.34 -8.74 -20.74
C ALA A 117 -3.07 -9.09 -19.96
N MET A 118 -1.93 -8.52 -20.34
CA MET A 118 -0.66 -8.74 -19.63
C MET A 118 -0.68 -8.11 -18.24
N GLN A 119 -1.13 -6.87 -18.11
CA GLN A 119 -1.28 -6.22 -16.81
C GLN A 119 -2.27 -6.97 -15.91
N SER A 120 -3.39 -7.42 -16.45
CA SER A 120 -4.37 -8.24 -15.70
C SER A 120 -3.77 -9.57 -15.24
N ARG A 121 -2.86 -10.17 -16.01
CA ARG A 121 -2.14 -11.38 -15.63
C ARG A 121 -1.18 -11.11 -14.47
N VAL A 122 -0.42 -10.01 -14.52
CA VAL A 122 0.46 -9.57 -13.44
C VAL A 122 -0.32 -9.33 -12.15
N GLU A 123 -1.46 -8.62 -12.23
CA GLU A 123 -2.32 -8.35 -11.07
C GLU A 123 -2.87 -9.65 -10.45
N ARG A 124 -3.32 -10.60 -11.29
CA ARG A 124 -3.78 -11.92 -10.80
C ARG A 124 -2.68 -12.70 -10.10
N TYR A 125 -1.44 -12.65 -10.63
CA TYR A 125 -0.30 -13.27 -9.98
C TYR A 125 -0.07 -12.68 -8.58
N TYR A 126 0.00 -11.37 -8.47
CA TYR A 126 0.21 -10.72 -7.17
C TYR A 126 -0.97 -10.90 -6.21
N ASP A 127 -2.21 -10.89 -6.69
CA ASP A 127 -3.38 -11.20 -5.85
C ASP A 127 -3.30 -12.66 -5.33
N GLY A 128 -2.88 -13.60 -6.18
CA GLY A 128 -2.63 -14.99 -5.76
C GLY A 128 -1.53 -15.10 -4.71
N LEU A 129 -0.45 -14.37 -4.91
CA LEU A 129 0.69 -14.32 -3.99
C LEU A 129 0.29 -13.74 -2.61
N TYR A 130 -0.54 -12.67 -2.59
CA TYR A 130 -1.00 -12.08 -1.32
C TYR A 130 -2.04 -12.95 -0.59
N ARG A 131 -2.90 -13.68 -1.30
CA ARG A 131 -3.74 -14.72 -0.68
C ARG A 131 -2.87 -15.83 -0.06
N TYR A 132 -1.80 -16.21 -0.74
CA TYR A 132 -0.83 -17.16 -0.19
C TYR A 132 -0.10 -16.60 1.04
N ARG A 133 0.26 -15.30 1.04
CA ARG A 133 0.76 -14.61 2.25
C ARG A 133 -0.21 -14.78 3.41
N ARG A 134 -1.50 -14.50 3.20
CA ARG A 134 -2.54 -14.60 4.24
C ARG A 134 -2.61 -15.99 4.88
N PHE A 135 -2.30 -17.02 4.11
CA PHE A 135 -2.19 -18.40 4.61
C PHE A 135 -0.91 -18.60 5.43
N LEU A 136 0.24 -18.09 4.97
CA LEU A 136 1.53 -18.26 5.64
C LEU A 136 1.69 -17.42 6.91
N ASP A 137 1.09 -16.24 6.92
CA ASP A 137 1.22 -15.24 7.97
C ASP A 137 -0.15 -14.61 8.28
N PRO A 138 -1.04 -15.37 8.93
CA PRO A 138 -2.40 -14.97 9.22
C PRO A 138 -2.45 -13.95 10.38
N VAL A 139 -2.43 -12.67 10.06
CA VAL A 139 -2.62 -11.61 11.06
C VAL A 139 -4.11 -11.28 11.20
N PRO A 140 -4.62 -11.06 12.43
CA PRO A 140 -6.08 -10.94 12.67
C PRO A 140 -6.72 -9.68 12.10
N TRP A 141 -5.93 -8.65 11.81
CA TRP A 141 -6.42 -7.40 11.22
C TRP A 141 -6.45 -7.40 9.69
N GLU A 142 -5.91 -8.42 9.01
CA GLU A 142 -5.92 -8.49 7.54
C GLU A 142 -7.29 -8.97 7.03
N SER A 143 -7.72 -8.49 5.87
CA SER A 143 -8.95 -8.96 5.22
C SER A 143 -8.80 -10.40 4.70
N ASP A 144 -9.88 -11.17 4.73
CA ASP A 144 -9.90 -12.53 4.19
C ASP A 144 -9.67 -12.55 2.67
N ASP A 145 -10.20 -11.57 1.93
CA ASP A 145 -9.93 -11.35 0.51
C ASP A 145 -8.88 -10.25 0.33
N CYS A 146 -7.68 -10.46 0.88
CA CYS A 146 -6.60 -9.50 0.73
C CYS A 146 -6.06 -9.48 -0.71
N HIS A 147 -5.43 -8.37 -1.08
CA HIS A 147 -4.91 -8.11 -2.41
C HIS A 147 -3.52 -7.47 -2.34
N HIS A 148 -2.83 -7.36 -3.49
CA HIS A 148 -1.48 -6.80 -3.56
C HIS A 148 -1.44 -5.27 -3.59
N PHE A 149 -2.54 -4.59 -3.92
CA PHE A 149 -2.54 -3.14 -4.11
C PHE A 149 -2.09 -2.41 -2.85
N GLY A 150 -1.25 -1.40 -3.03
CA GLY A 150 -0.74 -0.51 -1.98
C GLY A 150 -0.52 0.91 -2.54
N GLY A 151 -1.10 1.22 -3.70
CA GLY A 151 -0.88 2.48 -4.41
C GLY A 151 -1.59 3.67 -3.74
N GLY A 152 -0.95 4.84 -3.81
CA GLY A 152 -1.43 6.09 -3.23
C GLY A 152 -2.77 6.59 -3.77
N ALA A 153 -3.26 5.97 -4.86
CA ALA A 153 -4.60 6.21 -5.39
C ALA A 153 -5.72 5.74 -4.46
N ASN A 154 -5.42 4.88 -3.47
CA ASN A 154 -6.44 4.32 -2.58
C ASN A 154 -5.87 3.92 -1.21
N LEU A 155 -5.56 4.90 -0.38
CA LEU A 155 -5.11 4.69 1.00
C LEU A 155 -6.02 5.41 1.98
N ALA A 156 -6.17 4.84 3.18
CA ALA A 156 -6.76 5.49 4.32
C ALA A 156 -5.85 5.29 5.55
N VAL A 157 -5.65 6.34 6.35
CA VAL A 157 -4.73 6.30 7.49
C VAL A 157 -5.22 7.21 8.62
N ARG A 158 -4.98 6.84 9.87
CA ARG A 158 -5.18 7.74 11.01
C ARG A 158 -4.16 8.88 10.96
N ALA A 159 -4.58 10.09 11.24
CA ALA A 159 -3.66 11.23 11.25
C ALA A 159 -2.54 11.07 12.29
N SER A 160 -2.82 10.46 13.43
CA SER A 160 -1.82 10.10 14.44
C SER A 160 -0.76 9.14 13.88
N THR A 161 -1.17 8.07 13.20
CA THR A 161 -0.26 7.11 12.54
C THR A 161 0.57 7.81 11.46
N TYR A 162 -0.07 8.61 10.59
CA TYR A 162 0.63 9.33 9.51
C TYR A 162 1.72 10.27 10.04
N ARG A 163 1.43 10.98 11.15
CA ARG A 163 2.43 11.84 11.83
C ARG A 163 3.56 11.02 12.44
N ALA A 164 3.24 9.92 13.12
CA ALA A 164 4.22 9.07 13.79
C ALA A 164 5.26 8.47 12.84
N ILE A 165 4.86 8.09 11.62
CA ILE A 165 5.76 7.53 10.60
C ILE A 165 6.43 8.62 9.72
N GLY A 166 6.18 9.90 9.98
CA GLY A 166 6.75 11.02 9.22
C GLY A 166 6.11 11.28 7.86
N GLY A 167 5.01 10.58 7.53
CA GLY A 167 4.22 10.75 6.31
C GLY A 167 4.91 10.30 5.02
N PHE A 168 4.36 10.65 3.87
CA PHE A 168 4.95 10.31 2.57
C PHE A 168 6.37 10.83 2.42
N LYS A 169 7.29 9.97 1.99
CA LYS A 169 8.64 10.38 1.57
C LYS A 169 8.60 11.01 0.19
N VAL A 170 9.49 11.98 -0.04
CA VAL A 170 9.64 12.64 -1.33
C VAL A 170 10.49 11.73 -2.24
N LEU A 171 9.85 10.71 -2.78
CA LEU A 171 10.46 9.75 -3.70
C LEU A 171 9.88 9.94 -5.11
N PRO A 172 10.66 9.70 -6.17
CA PRO A 172 10.16 9.78 -7.54
C PRO A 172 9.14 8.68 -7.85
N VAL A 173 9.26 7.50 -7.21
CA VAL A 173 8.37 6.33 -7.36
C VAL A 173 8.42 5.52 -6.07
N GLY A 174 7.31 4.85 -5.71
CA GLY A 174 7.22 3.90 -4.59
C GLY A 174 7.05 4.56 -3.23
N GLU A 175 6.68 5.82 -3.18
CA GLU A 175 6.39 6.56 -1.94
C GLU A 175 5.23 5.94 -1.14
N ASP A 176 4.28 5.34 -1.84
CA ASP A 176 3.11 4.66 -1.29
C ASP A 176 3.47 3.30 -0.67
N ALA A 177 4.21 2.46 -1.38
CA ALA A 177 4.73 1.21 -0.85
C ALA A 177 5.65 1.46 0.36
N THR A 178 6.48 2.50 0.30
CA THR A 178 7.35 2.92 1.40
C THR A 178 6.55 3.35 2.62
N LEU A 179 5.43 4.08 2.44
CA LEU A 179 4.56 4.49 3.55
C LEU A 179 3.98 3.28 4.30
N LEU A 180 3.55 2.23 3.57
CA LEU A 180 3.03 1.00 4.16
C LEU A 180 4.13 0.20 4.88
N ASP A 181 5.33 0.13 4.30
CA ASP A 181 6.48 -0.55 4.92
C ASP A 181 6.94 0.19 6.19
N ASP A 182 7.06 1.52 6.14
CA ASP A 182 7.39 2.35 7.30
C ASP A 182 6.35 2.18 8.43
N ALA A 183 5.06 2.10 8.10
CA ALA A 183 4.01 1.85 9.08
C ALA A 183 4.18 0.48 9.75
N ALA A 184 4.38 -0.57 8.97
CA ALA A 184 4.58 -1.93 9.52
C ALA A 184 5.85 -2.03 10.37
N ARG A 185 6.98 -1.40 9.93
CA ARG A 185 8.23 -1.34 10.69
C ARG A 185 8.11 -0.54 11.99
N ALA A 186 7.24 0.45 12.01
CA ALA A 186 6.91 1.19 13.23
C ALA A 186 5.91 0.46 14.14
N GLY A 187 5.45 -0.73 13.75
CA GLY A 187 4.54 -1.57 14.53
C GLY A 187 3.06 -1.25 14.37
N PHE A 188 2.70 -0.46 13.35
CA PHE A 188 1.31 -0.20 13.02
C PHE A 188 0.71 -1.33 12.17
N ARG A 189 -0.58 -1.56 12.36
CA ARG A 189 -1.35 -2.59 11.64
C ARG A 189 -1.70 -2.09 10.24
N VAL A 190 -1.11 -2.74 9.24
CA VAL A 190 -1.40 -2.50 7.82
C VAL A 190 -2.44 -3.52 7.36
N ARG A 191 -3.55 -3.04 6.77
CA ARG A 191 -4.64 -3.86 6.24
C ARG A 191 -4.84 -3.61 4.75
N ARG A 192 -5.08 -4.65 3.98
CA ARG A 192 -5.52 -4.57 2.57
C ARG A 192 -6.97 -4.97 2.48
N ASP A 193 -7.85 -4.00 2.19
CA ASP A 193 -9.28 -4.23 2.22
C ASP A 193 -9.94 -3.96 0.86
N PRO A 194 -10.52 -4.97 0.19
CA PRO A 194 -11.16 -4.81 -1.11
C PRO A 194 -12.47 -4.04 -1.06
N ALA A 195 -13.12 -3.91 0.10
CA ALA A 195 -14.36 -3.14 0.24
C ALA A 195 -14.10 -1.64 -0.01
N MET A 196 -12.92 -1.13 0.38
CA MET A 196 -12.47 0.21 0.04
C MET A 196 -11.86 0.19 -1.37
N SER A 197 -12.63 0.57 -2.39
CA SER A 197 -12.17 0.45 -3.78
C SER A 197 -12.34 1.72 -4.61
N VAL A 198 -11.41 1.89 -5.57
CA VAL A 198 -11.44 2.96 -6.58
C VAL A 198 -11.31 2.37 -7.98
N VAL A 199 -11.88 3.07 -8.97
CA VAL A 199 -11.65 2.77 -10.39
C VAL A 199 -10.69 3.82 -10.93
N THR A 200 -9.52 3.42 -11.43
CA THR A 200 -8.51 4.32 -11.98
C THR A 200 -8.41 4.22 -13.50
N SER A 201 -7.88 5.27 -14.12
CA SER A 201 -7.72 5.36 -15.56
C SER A 201 -6.69 4.35 -16.09
N SER A 202 -6.99 3.73 -17.23
CA SER A 202 -6.06 2.87 -17.99
C SER A 202 -5.32 3.64 -19.10
N ARG A 203 -5.23 4.97 -19.00
CA ARG A 203 -4.56 5.82 -19.99
C ARG A 203 -3.08 5.47 -20.12
N ARG A 204 -2.52 5.67 -21.32
CA ARG A 204 -1.10 5.46 -21.62
C ARG A 204 -0.26 6.72 -21.38
N ASP A 205 -0.90 7.86 -21.17
CA ASP A 205 -0.25 9.13 -20.84
C ASP A 205 -0.18 9.32 -19.34
N GLY A 206 1.01 9.51 -18.80
CA GLY A 206 1.25 9.70 -17.38
C GLY A 206 2.54 10.48 -17.15
N ARG A 207 2.57 11.28 -16.06
CA ARG A 207 3.71 12.13 -15.72
C ARG A 207 4.86 11.35 -15.05
N THR A 208 4.59 10.16 -14.53
CA THR A 208 5.56 9.32 -13.80
C THR A 208 6.03 8.17 -14.70
N GLU A 209 7.32 8.12 -15.02
CA GLU A 209 7.89 7.07 -15.90
C GLU A 209 7.71 5.65 -15.32
N GLY A 210 7.85 5.48 -14.01
CA GLY A 210 7.66 4.21 -13.29
C GLY A 210 6.20 3.88 -12.93
N GLY A 211 5.22 4.72 -13.31
CA GLY A 211 3.80 4.51 -13.00
C GLY A 211 3.09 3.54 -13.95
N LEU A 212 1.80 3.29 -13.67
CA LEU A 212 0.94 2.37 -14.44
C LEU A 212 0.96 2.66 -15.95
N ALA A 213 0.82 3.93 -16.35
CA ALA A 213 0.85 4.32 -17.77
C ALA A 213 2.14 3.89 -18.49
N GLY A 214 3.30 4.04 -17.82
CA GLY A 214 4.59 3.58 -18.34
C GLY A 214 4.66 2.05 -18.45
N CYS A 215 4.10 1.33 -17.48
CA CYS A 215 4.02 -0.12 -17.49
C CYS A 215 3.16 -0.62 -18.67
N LEU A 216 1.97 -0.04 -18.85
CA LEU A 216 1.05 -0.38 -19.94
C LEU A 216 1.71 -0.14 -21.32
N ARG A 217 2.39 0.99 -21.52
CA ARG A 217 3.12 1.23 -22.77
C ARG A 217 4.20 0.19 -23.06
N ARG A 218 4.95 -0.27 -22.04
CA ARG A 218 5.94 -1.34 -22.23
C ARG A 218 5.28 -2.65 -22.65
N PHE A 219 4.13 -2.99 -22.08
CA PHE A 219 3.37 -4.18 -22.47
C PHE A 219 2.79 -4.07 -23.89
N ASP A 220 2.27 -2.90 -24.26
CA ASP A 220 1.82 -2.62 -25.63
C ASP A 220 2.99 -2.77 -26.64
N ALA A 221 4.22 -2.46 -26.23
CA ALA A 221 5.44 -2.67 -27.01
C ALA A 221 5.98 -4.11 -26.97
N GLY A 222 5.25 -5.07 -26.37
CA GLY A 222 5.62 -6.48 -26.32
C GLY A 222 6.61 -6.87 -25.23
N SER A 223 6.90 -5.97 -24.25
CA SER A 223 7.78 -6.31 -23.14
C SER A 223 7.15 -7.38 -22.25
N GLN A 224 7.95 -8.38 -21.89
CA GLN A 224 7.54 -9.41 -20.94
C GLN A 224 7.76 -8.92 -19.51
N PRO A 225 6.79 -9.13 -18.60
CA PRO A 225 6.94 -8.74 -17.21
C PRO A 225 7.90 -9.68 -16.47
N PHE A 226 8.74 -9.06 -15.65
CA PHE A 226 9.45 -9.72 -14.56
C PHE A 226 8.74 -9.35 -13.24
N VAL A 227 8.61 -10.34 -12.36
CA VAL A 227 7.89 -10.21 -11.09
C VAL A 227 8.69 -10.87 -9.97
N GLY A 228 8.46 -10.45 -8.73
CA GLY A 228 9.16 -10.99 -7.58
C GLY A 228 9.00 -12.51 -7.45
N ASP A 229 10.08 -13.18 -7.06
CA ASP A 229 10.10 -14.64 -6.82
C ASP A 229 9.16 -15.00 -5.67
N PRO A 230 8.13 -15.85 -5.88
CA PRO A 230 7.19 -16.23 -4.82
C PRO A 230 7.85 -17.05 -3.70
N ARG A 231 8.99 -17.71 -3.96
CA ARG A 231 9.76 -18.44 -2.93
C ARG A 231 10.44 -17.47 -1.97
N ALA A 232 10.98 -16.36 -2.48
CA ALA A 232 11.57 -15.31 -1.65
C ALA A 232 10.52 -14.70 -0.73
N SER A 233 9.35 -14.37 -1.28
CA SER A 233 8.21 -13.83 -0.53
C SER A 233 7.71 -14.82 0.51
N ALA A 234 7.53 -16.09 0.14
CA ALA A 234 7.10 -17.14 1.06
C ALA A 234 8.08 -17.37 2.21
N TRP A 235 9.38 -17.37 1.92
CA TRP A 235 10.42 -17.47 2.93
C TRP A 235 10.33 -16.32 3.93
N GLN A 236 10.21 -15.09 3.43
CA GLN A 236 10.15 -13.91 4.27
C GLN A 236 8.90 -13.91 5.15
N TRP A 237 7.72 -14.18 4.60
CA TRP A 237 6.46 -14.16 5.36
C TRP A 237 6.38 -15.27 6.42
N ARG A 238 6.85 -16.49 6.11
CA ARG A 238 6.95 -17.56 7.11
C ARG A 238 7.85 -17.17 8.29
N ASN A 239 8.99 -16.56 7.98
CA ASN A 239 9.91 -16.14 9.05
C ASN A 239 9.38 -14.91 9.81
N GLN A 240 8.64 -14.01 9.16
CA GLN A 240 7.93 -12.93 9.86
C GLN A 240 6.84 -13.46 10.80
N ALA A 241 6.07 -14.47 10.37
CA ALA A 241 5.09 -15.14 11.24
C ALA A 241 5.76 -15.77 12.46
N LEU A 242 6.86 -16.49 12.27
CA LEU A 242 7.63 -17.10 13.37
C LEU A 242 8.24 -16.05 14.30
N ALA A 243 8.81 -14.98 13.76
CA ALA A 243 9.37 -13.90 14.56
C ALA A 243 8.27 -13.21 15.41
N ARG A 244 7.08 -12.99 14.84
CA ARG A 244 5.93 -12.42 15.55
C ARG A 244 5.50 -13.30 16.72
N LEU A 245 5.45 -14.62 16.53
CA LEU A 245 5.13 -15.60 17.58
C LEU A 245 6.22 -15.66 18.66
N ALA A 246 7.49 -15.58 18.28
CA ALA A 246 8.64 -15.65 19.18
C ALA A 246 8.79 -14.40 20.06
N PHE A 247 8.24 -13.24 19.66
CA PHE A 247 8.50 -11.95 20.30
C PHE A 247 8.18 -11.94 21.81
N SER A 248 7.10 -12.56 22.22
CA SER A 248 6.69 -12.59 23.65
C SER A 248 7.61 -13.44 24.54
N ALA A 249 8.41 -14.33 23.93
CA ALA A 249 9.34 -15.21 24.63
C ALA A 249 10.79 -14.97 24.17
N ILE A 250 11.12 -13.82 23.60
CA ILE A 250 12.41 -13.56 22.97
C ILE A 250 13.58 -13.49 23.98
N ASP A 251 13.29 -13.25 25.26
CA ASP A 251 14.27 -13.29 26.34
C ASP A 251 14.74 -14.71 26.64
N ASP A 252 13.97 -15.73 26.28
CA ASP A 252 14.41 -17.15 26.34
C ASP A 252 15.49 -17.39 25.26
N GLU A 253 16.66 -17.85 25.71
CA GLU A 253 17.82 -18.08 24.83
C GLU A 253 17.53 -19.16 23.77
N THR A 254 16.76 -20.20 24.11
CA THR A 254 16.42 -21.28 23.18
C THR A 254 15.53 -20.78 22.06
N VAL A 255 14.49 -20.01 22.37
CA VAL A 255 13.58 -19.40 21.40
C VAL A 255 14.34 -18.46 20.48
N ARG A 256 15.17 -17.60 21.08
CA ARG A 256 15.98 -16.60 20.35
C ARG A 256 16.99 -17.24 19.43
N SER A 257 17.73 -18.27 19.91
CA SER A 257 18.75 -18.96 19.13
C SER A 257 18.13 -19.73 17.96
N SER A 258 16.99 -20.39 18.17
CA SER A 258 16.25 -21.08 17.11
C SER A 258 15.78 -20.12 16.00
N LEU A 259 15.24 -18.95 16.37
CA LEU A 259 14.85 -17.93 15.39
C LEU A 259 16.10 -17.41 14.64
N ALA A 260 17.16 -17.09 15.37
CA ALA A 260 18.40 -16.55 14.80
C ALA A 260 19.02 -17.50 13.76
N GLU A 261 19.16 -18.78 14.09
CA GLU A 261 19.64 -19.83 13.17
C GLU A 261 18.78 -19.89 11.89
N ARG A 262 17.46 -19.87 12.04
CA ARG A 262 16.54 -19.97 10.93
C ARG A 262 16.62 -18.81 9.94
N ILE A 263 16.88 -17.59 10.43
CA ILE A 263 16.97 -16.38 9.59
C ILE A 263 18.41 -15.99 9.26
N GLY A 264 19.39 -16.77 9.69
CA GLY A 264 20.81 -16.57 9.39
C GLY A 264 21.43 -15.38 10.15
N LEU A 265 20.97 -15.11 11.38
CA LEU A 265 21.47 -14.05 12.26
C LEU A 265 22.04 -14.61 13.56
N THR A 266 22.68 -13.76 14.38
CA THR A 266 23.11 -14.13 15.73
C THR A 266 21.98 -13.90 16.74
N ALA A 267 21.97 -14.67 17.84
CA ALA A 267 21.01 -14.49 18.92
C ALA A 267 21.08 -13.08 19.55
N ASP A 268 22.28 -12.53 19.67
CA ASP A 268 22.48 -11.18 20.22
C ASP A 268 21.90 -10.11 19.30
N HIS A 269 22.04 -10.27 17.97
CA HIS A 269 21.44 -9.35 17.01
C HIS A 269 19.90 -9.38 17.10
N VAL A 270 19.31 -10.58 17.17
CA VAL A 270 17.86 -10.78 17.31
C VAL A 270 17.34 -10.10 18.60
N LEU A 271 18.07 -10.27 19.72
CA LEU A 271 17.73 -9.61 20.99
C LEU A 271 17.83 -8.10 20.90
N GLY A 272 18.86 -7.58 20.24
CA GLY A 272 19.04 -6.14 20.02
C GLY A 272 17.86 -5.55 19.27
N VAL A 273 17.47 -6.14 18.13
CA VAL A 273 16.33 -5.67 17.35
C VAL A 273 15.03 -5.78 18.16
N ALA A 274 14.84 -6.84 18.96
CA ALA A 274 13.62 -6.98 19.76
C ALA A 274 13.47 -5.88 20.80
N ARG A 275 14.56 -5.41 21.42
CA ARG A 275 14.56 -4.31 22.39
C ARG A 275 14.22 -2.96 21.77
N ASP A 276 14.57 -2.78 20.49
CA ASP A 276 14.31 -1.53 19.75
C ASP A 276 12.89 -1.47 19.16
N CYS A 277 12.16 -2.60 19.14
CA CYS A 277 10.86 -2.69 18.53
C CYS A 277 9.73 -2.52 19.56
N PRO A 278 8.70 -1.69 19.28
CA PRO A 278 7.60 -1.45 20.20
C PRO A 278 6.65 -2.65 20.37
N ASN A 279 6.64 -3.58 19.43
CA ASN A 279 5.73 -4.73 19.43
C ASN A 279 6.18 -5.83 18.43
N ALA A 280 5.47 -6.94 18.44
CA ALA A 280 5.76 -8.10 17.60
C ALA A 280 5.67 -7.80 16.09
N GLU A 281 4.82 -6.87 15.66
CA GLU A 281 4.71 -6.47 14.25
C GLU A 281 5.98 -5.76 13.78
N ALA A 282 6.41 -4.73 14.51
CA ALA A 282 7.68 -4.05 14.22
C ALA A 282 8.85 -5.03 14.23
N PHE A 283 8.91 -5.89 15.24
CA PHE A 283 9.97 -6.87 15.36
C PHE A 283 10.03 -7.79 14.15
N ALA A 284 8.90 -8.39 13.75
CA ALA A 284 8.84 -9.27 12.59
C ALA A 284 9.29 -8.58 11.29
N MET A 285 8.90 -7.31 11.11
CA MET A 285 9.28 -6.52 9.93
C MET A 285 10.74 -6.06 9.94
N CYS A 286 11.35 -5.87 11.12
CA CYS A 286 12.70 -5.36 11.25
C CYS A 286 13.75 -6.48 11.34
N VAL A 287 13.44 -7.62 11.98
CA VAL A 287 14.42 -8.68 12.23
C VAL A 287 14.60 -9.63 11.04
N VAL A 288 13.53 -9.86 10.25
CA VAL A 288 13.62 -10.82 9.13
C VAL A 288 14.24 -10.14 7.91
N PRO A 289 15.42 -10.58 7.47
CA PRO A 289 16.08 -10.01 6.30
C PRO A 289 15.37 -10.41 5.00
N LYS A 290 15.81 -9.86 3.87
CA LYS A 290 15.46 -10.41 2.56
C LYS A 290 15.96 -11.86 2.46
N SER A 291 15.25 -12.70 1.70
CA SER A 291 15.66 -14.07 1.47
C SER A 291 17.08 -14.14 0.88
N PRO A 292 18.00 -14.91 1.47
CA PRO A 292 19.39 -14.98 0.98
C PRO A 292 19.57 -15.95 -0.21
N VAL A 293 18.53 -16.70 -0.58
CA VAL A 293 18.66 -17.86 -1.47
C VAL A 293 18.02 -17.65 -2.83
N PHE A 294 16.99 -16.82 -2.94
CA PHE A 294 16.18 -16.70 -4.14
C PHE A 294 16.45 -15.41 -4.92
N ALA A 295 16.33 -15.49 -6.25
CA ALA A 295 16.45 -14.34 -7.13
C ALA A 295 15.40 -13.27 -6.81
N ASP A 296 15.73 -12.01 -7.11
CA ASP A 296 14.79 -10.91 -6.87
C ASP A 296 13.60 -10.95 -7.85
N ASP A 297 13.84 -11.24 -9.13
CA ASP A 297 12.82 -11.24 -10.19
C ASP A 297 12.88 -12.49 -11.09
N LEU A 298 11.71 -12.94 -11.52
CA LEU A 298 11.51 -14.06 -12.46
C LEU A 298 10.60 -13.64 -13.62
N SER A 299 10.61 -14.42 -14.70
CA SER A 299 9.55 -14.30 -15.71
C SER A 299 8.18 -14.55 -15.05
N LEU A 300 7.15 -13.82 -15.47
CA LEU A 300 5.79 -14.03 -14.93
C LEU A 300 5.34 -15.50 -15.05
N THR A 301 5.67 -16.16 -16.16
CA THR A 301 5.29 -17.56 -16.39
C THR A 301 5.95 -18.52 -15.40
N ASP A 302 7.23 -18.32 -15.10
CA ASP A 302 7.93 -19.14 -14.10
C ASP A 302 7.40 -18.86 -12.69
N ALA A 303 7.17 -17.60 -12.37
CA ALA A 303 6.64 -17.19 -11.08
C ALA A 303 5.23 -17.76 -10.83
N GLU A 304 4.35 -17.74 -11.83
CA GLU A 304 3.01 -18.36 -11.73
C GLU A 304 3.10 -19.87 -11.51
N ARG A 305 3.97 -20.57 -12.26
CA ARG A 305 4.19 -22.02 -12.11
C ARG A 305 4.69 -22.34 -10.70
N ILE A 306 5.68 -21.61 -10.22
CA ILE A 306 6.27 -21.83 -8.88
C ILE A 306 5.23 -21.55 -7.79
N LEU A 307 4.46 -20.45 -7.90
CA LEU A 307 3.41 -20.13 -6.93
C LEU A 307 2.35 -21.25 -6.89
N GLY A 308 1.97 -21.81 -8.05
CA GLY A 308 1.05 -22.94 -8.12
C GLY A 308 1.56 -24.15 -7.36
N VAL A 309 2.85 -24.49 -7.49
CA VAL A 309 3.49 -25.61 -6.76
C VAL A 309 3.51 -25.33 -5.25
N LEU A 310 3.84 -24.12 -4.82
CA LEU A 310 3.86 -23.75 -3.41
C LEU A 310 2.48 -23.89 -2.77
N ILE A 311 1.43 -23.38 -3.43
CA ILE A 311 0.05 -23.48 -2.93
C ILE A 311 -0.44 -24.93 -2.87
N ALA A 312 -0.10 -25.77 -3.87
CA ALA A 312 -0.48 -27.17 -3.90
C ALA A 312 0.21 -27.98 -2.79
N GLY A 313 1.50 -27.70 -2.53
CA GLY A 313 2.27 -28.34 -1.46
C GLY A 313 1.68 -28.12 -0.07
N GLU A 314 1.22 -26.89 0.22
CA GLU A 314 0.60 -26.60 1.53
C GLU A 314 -0.76 -27.29 1.71
N ARG A 315 -1.56 -27.38 0.65
CA ARG A 315 -2.85 -28.08 0.72
C ARG A 315 -2.70 -29.58 0.96
N GLY A 316 -1.62 -30.19 0.44
CA GLY A 316 -1.30 -31.60 0.66
C GLY A 316 -0.82 -31.92 2.08
N VAL A 317 -0.31 -30.93 2.83
CA VAL A 317 0.12 -31.09 4.23
C VAL A 317 -1.05 -30.84 5.22
N ALA A 318 -2.09 -30.12 4.78
CA ALA A 318 -3.26 -29.79 5.61
C ALA A 318 -4.40 -30.82 5.49
N ALA A 319 -4.29 -31.80 4.58
CA ALA A 319 -5.23 -32.92 4.39
C ALA A 319 -4.71 -34.21 5.04
#